data_02cdc4a535f6d0d56654ef3c64e57c94
#
_entry.id   02cdc4a535f6d0d56654ef3c64e57c94
#
_cell.length_a   1.000
_cell.length_b   1.000
_cell.length_c   1.000
_cell.angle_alpha   90.00
_cell.angle_beta   90.00
_cell.angle_gamma   90.00
#
_symmetry.space_group_name_H-M   'P 1'
#
loop_
_entity.id
_entity.type
_entity.pdbx_description
1 polymer ?
#
loop_
_entity_poly.entity_id
_entity_poly.type
_entity_poly.pdbx_seq_one_letter_code
_entity_poly.pdbx_strand_id
1 'polypeptide(L)'
;EMGFTTVVEPAVLPINSFSVHLELENIPLIDKAGLAVMGNDTFLLDCLNKKKDQDYINNYIAWTLINSKCLGIKVINAGGSESFKRGSREFSLDDTVPSYGVTSRKILNTISKANEQLKIPHPLHVHCNNLGLPGNVKTALDTIDAAEGRKMHLAHVQFYGYDDEGKKGFSSGAVKLTESINKNKNITVDVGQVMFKPTVTISSDILRQFEA
;
A
#
# COMPACT_ATOMS: atom_id res chain seq x y z
N GLU A 1 -13.23 17.53 -14.23
CA GLU A 1 -14.69 17.38 -14.21
C GLU A 1 -15.24 16.31 -15.19
N MET A 2 -14.51 15.28 -15.52
CA MET A 2 -14.88 14.23 -16.48
C MET A 2 -16.01 13.31 -15.97
N GLY A 3 -17.02 13.87 -15.28
CA GLY A 3 -18.15 13.13 -14.73
C GLY A 3 -17.92 12.51 -13.35
N PHE A 4 -16.75 12.71 -12.73
CA PHE A 4 -16.52 12.29 -11.36
C PHE A 4 -17.23 13.20 -10.37
N THR A 5 -17.86 12.61 -9.37
CA THR A 5 -18.51 13.31 -8.27
C THR A 5 -17.68 13.33 -7.00
N THR A 6 -16.73 12.41 -6.89
CA THR A 6 -15.85 12.24 -5.73
C THR A 6 -14.45 11.86 -6.18
N VAL A 7 -13.44 12.42 -5.55
CA VAL A 7 -12.03 12.02 -5.72
C VAL A 7 -11.40 11.69 -4.37
N VAL A 8 -10.52 10.73 -4.38
CA VAL A 8 -9.75 10.36 -3.19
C VAL A 8 -8.26 10.43 -3.52
N GLU A 9 -7.52 11.28 -2.82
CA GLU A 9 -6.06 11.26 -2.87
C GLU A 9 -5.55 10.06 -2.07
N PRO A 10 -5.00 9.02 -2.74
CA PRO A 10 -4.70 7.77 -2.07
C PRO A 10 -3.36 7.77 -1.32
N ALA A 11 -2.59 8.85 -1.35
CA ALA A 11 -1.22 8.86 -0.85
C ALA A 11 -0.83 10.13 -0.08
N VAL A 12 -1.68 10.55 0.85
CA VAL A 12 -1.40 11.72 1.71
C VAL A 12 -0.35 11.36 2.76
N LEU A 13 0.84 11.94 2.64
CA LEU A 13 1.81 11.90 3.73
C LEU A 13 1.27 12.75 4.90
N PRO A 14 1.16 12.22 6.13
CA PRO A 14 0.57 12.96 7.26
C PRO A 14 1.20 14.33 7.49
N ILE A 15 2.52 14.45 7.29
CA ILE A 15 3.23 15.73 7.42
C ILE A 15 2.83 16.76 6.36
N ASN A 16 2.35 16.32 5.20
CA ASN A 16 1.95 17.19 4.08
C ASN A 16 0.42 17.37 4.01
N SER A 17 -0.33 16.80 4.93
CA SER A 17 -1.80 16.77 4.87
C SER A 17 -2.43 18.15 4.74
N PHE A 18 -1.89 19.15 5.43
CA PHE A 18 -2.38 20.53 5.34
C PHE A 18 -2.30 21.06 3.90
N SER A 19 -1.15 20.92 3.24
CA SER A 19 -0.97 21.38 1.84
C SER A 19 -1.88 20.63 0.87
N VAL A 20 -2.03 19.32 1.07
CA VAL A 20 -2.93 18.49 0.24
C VAL A 20 -4.39 18.97 0.37
N HIS A 21 -4.86 19.24 1.58
CA HIS A 21 -6.21 19.76 1.77
C HIS A 21 -6.41 21.13 1.16
N LEU A 22 -5.44 22.03 1.27
CA LEU A 22 -5.49 23.34 0.59
C LEU A 22 -5.57 23.19 -0.94
N GLU A 23 -4.81 22.27 -1.53
CA GLU A 23 -4.89 22.00 -2.96
C GLU A 23 -6.25 21.42 -3.37
N LEU A 24 -6.78 20.49 -2.57
CA LEU A 24 -8.10 19.92 -2.80
C LEU A 24 -9.23 20.97 -2.69
N GLU A 25 -9.10 21.97 -1.83
CA GLU A 25 -10.07 23.07 -1.71
C GLU A 25 -10.21 23.89 -3.00
N ASN A 26 -9.17 23.93 -3.84
CA ASN A 26 -9.24 24.58 -5.15
C ASN A 26 -10.13 23.86 -6.17
N ILE A 27 -10.66 22.69 -5.83
CA ILE A 27 -11.59 21.93 -6.69
C ILE A 27 -12.99 22.03 -6.07
N PRO A 28 -13.82 23.04 -6.44
CA PRO A 28 -15.01 23.37 -5.66
C PRO A 28 -16.21 22.45 -5.89
N LEU A 29 -16.23 21.68 -6.99
CA LEU A 29 -17.44 21.04 -7.50
C LEU A 29 -17.60 19.55 -7.17
N ILE A 30 -16.63 18.94 -6.49
CA ILE A 30 -16.63 17.50 -6.22
C ILE A 30 -16.29 17.22 -4.76
N ASP A 31 -16.78 16.09 -4.25
CA ASP A 31 -16.38 15.59 -2.95
C ASP A 31 -14.92 15.12 -2.96
N LYS A 32 -14.22 15.33 -1.86
CA LYS A 32 -12.80 15.08 -1.73
C LYS A 32 -12.46 14.38 -0.43
N ALA A 33 -11.53 13.43 -0.50
CA ALA A 33 -10.97 12.75 0.67
C ALA A 33 -9.50 12.43 0.46
N GLY A 34 -8.81 12.08 1.52
CA GLY A 34 -7.44 11.58 1.47
C GLY A 34 -7.26 10.30 2.28
N LEU A 35 -6.26 9.50 1.93
CA LEU A 35 -5.83 8.34 2.71
C LEU A 35 -4.43 8.59 3.26
N ALA A 36 -4.26 8.47 4.58
CA ALA A 36 -2.97 8.70 5.23
C ALA A 36 -2.00 7.56 4.93
N VAL A 37 -0.84 7.88 4.38
CA VAL A 37 0.21 6.89 4.11
C VAL A 37 0.87 6.45 5.41
N MET A 38 0.85 5.14 5.64
CA MET A 38 1.51 4.47 6.76
C MET A 38 2.25 3.22 6.25
N GLY A 39 2.86 2.45 7.15
CA GLY A 39 3.53 1.19 6.76
C GLY A 39 5.03 1.32 6.47
N ASN A 40 5.52 2.52 6.17
CA ASN A 40 6.94 2.89 6.14
C ASN A 40 7.23 4.04 7.13
N ASP A 41 6.26 4.39 7.94
CA ASP A 41 6.38 5.39 8.98
C ASP A 41 7.37 4.91 10.05
N THR A 42 8.42 5.73 10.30
CA THR A 42 9.51 5.36 11.21
C THR A 42 9.04 5.17 12.65
N PHE A 43 8.06 5.95 13.10
CA PHE A 43 7.51 5.79 14.44
C PHE A 43 6.74 4.49 14.59
N LEU A 44 5.90 4.14 13.60
CA LEU A 44 5.19 2.87 13.59
C LEU A 44 6.16 1.68 13.58
N LEU A 45 7.18 1.72 12.70
CA LEU A 45 8.17 0.66 12.62
C LEU A 45 8.95 0.51 13.94
N ASP A 46 9.29 1.60 14.59
CA ASP A 46 9.95 1.59 15.90
C ASP A 46 9.03 1.02 17.01
N CYS A 47 7.74 1.38 16.99
CA CYS A 47 6.76 0.81 17.91
C CYS A 47 6.63 -0.72 17.73
N LEU A 48 6.60 -1.19 16.49
CA LEU A 48 6.54 -2.62 16.19
C LEU A 48 7.83 -3.35 16.63
N ASN A 49 8.98 -2.77 16.37
CA ASN A 49 10.28 -3.28 16.83
C ASN A 49 10.33 -3.38 18.36
N LYS A 50 9.85 -2.35 19.06
CA LYS A 50 9.76 -2.31 20.53
C LYS A 50 8.59 -3.14 21.09
N LYS A 51 7.89 -3.89 20.24
CA LYS A 51 6.76 -4.76 20.60
C LYS A 51 5.66 -4.04 21.41
N LYS A 52 5.38 -2.79 21.06
CA LYS A 52 4.24 -2.07 21.62
C LYS A 52 2.95 -2.84 21.35
N ASP A 53 2.00 -2.80 22.30
CA ASP A 53 0.72 -3.48 22.16
C ASP A 53 -0.16 -2.86 21.05
N GLN A 54 -1.22 -3.57 20.71
CA GLN A 54 -2.13 -3.14 19.64
C GLN A 54 -2.84 -1.84 20.00
N ASP A 55 -3.17 -1.60 21.27
CA ASP A 55 -3.87 -0.40 21.71
C ASP A 55 -2.99 0.84 21.56
N TYR A 56 -1.70 0.71 21.83
CA TYR A 56 -0.74 1.78 21.55
C TYR A 56 -0.69 2.13 20.06
N ILE A 57 -0.65 1.12 19.21
CA ILE A 57 -0.67 1.30 17.75
C ILE A 57 -2.00 1.92 17.28
N ASN A 58 -3.13 1.46 17.83
CA ASN A 58 -4.45 2.01 17.52
C ASN A 58 -4.52 3.50 17.87
N ASN A 59 -4.02 3.89 19.04
CA ASN A 59 -3.99 5.29 19.46
C ASN A 59 -3.16 6.16 18.52
N TYR A 60 -2.00 5.66 18.09
CA TYR A 60 -1.16 6.37 17.12
C TYR A 60 -1.84 6.53 15.76
N ILE A 61 -2.47 5.47 15.26
CA ILE A 61 -3.20 5.50 13.99
C ILE A 61 -4.40 6.46 14.08
N ALA A 62 -5.19 6.40 15.17
CA ALA A 62 -6.31 7.29 15.39
C ALA A 62 -5.84 8.76 15.44
N TRP A 63 -4.78 9.03 16.19
CA TRP A 63 -4.17 10.36 16.25
C TRP A 63 -3.75 10.86 14.87
N THR A 64 -3.10 10.01 14.08
CA THR A 64 -2.66 10.34 12.72
C THR A 64 -3.85 10.71 11.82
N LEU A 65 -4.91 9.90 11.83
CA LEU A 65 -6.10 10.15 11.00
C LEU A 65 -6.83 11.43 11.39
N ILE A 66 -6.99 11.67 12.70
CA ILE A 66 -7.65 12.89 13.21
C ILE A 66 -6.87 14.14 12.79
N ASN A 67 -5.56 14.13 12.95
CA ASN A 67 -4.73 15.29 12.65
C ASN A 67 -4.50 15.52 11.17
N SER A 68 -4.41 14.45 10.36
CA SER A 68 -4.31 14.55 8.90
C SER A 68 -5.66 14.77 8.21
N LYS A 69 -6.79 14.64 8.93
CA LYS A 69 -8.16 14.68 8.37
C LYS A 69 -8.37 13.70 7.22
N CYS A 70 -7.68 12.57 7.25
CA CYS A 70 -7.80 11.53 6.24
C CYS A 70 -8.93 10.56 6.58
N LEU A 71 -9.60 10.05 5.54
CA LEU A 71 -10.73 9.12 5.63
C LEU A 71 -10.31 7.70 6.03
N GLY A 72 -9.09 7.31 5.71
CA GLY A 72 -8.58 5.96 5.92
C GLY A 72 -7.07 5.88 5.78
N ILE A 73 -6.57 4.66 5.71
CA ILE A 73 -5.15 4.35 5.71
C ILE A 73 -4.72 3.80 4.35
N LYS A 74 -3.60 4.29 3.86
CA LYS A 74 -2.85 3.75 2.72
C LYS A 74 -1.56 3.11 3.20
N VAL A 75 -1.31 1.91 2.74
CA VAL A 75 0.01 1.26 2.85
C VAL A 75 0.61 1.13 1.45
N ILE A 76 1.83 1.59 1.29
CA ILE A 76 2.60 1.49 0.06
C ILE A 76 3.86 0.70 0.36
N ASN A 77 4.01 -0.48 -0.26
CA ASN A 77 5.23 -1.27 -0.17
C ASN A 77 5.71 -1.41 1.28
N ALA A 78 4.91 -2.07 2.11
CA ALA A 78 5.07 -2.14 3.57
C ALA A 78 6.49 -2.51 4.01
N GLY A 79 7.21 -1.60 4.66
CA GLY A 79 8.61 -1.78 5.05
C GLY A 79 9.62 -1.75 3.90
N GLY A 80 9.15 -1.79 2.66
CA GLY A 80 10.00 -1.88 1.47
C GLY A 80 10.85 -0.64 1.21
N SER A 81 10.42 0.54 1.66
CA SER A 81 11.20 1.77 1.51
C SER A 81 12.57 1.67 2.18
N GLU A 82 12.67 1.06 3.35
CA GLU A 82 13.95 0.88 4.04
C GLU A 82 14.83 -0.18 3.35
N SER A 83 14.23 -1.25 2.84
CA SER A 83 14.94 -2.25 2.04
C SER A 83 15.48 -1.66 0.76
N PHE A 84 14.67 -0.85 0.07
CA PHE A 84 15.07 -0.18 -1.17
C PHE A 84 16.26 0.77 -0.97
N LYS A 85 16.24 1.58 0.09
CA LYS A 85 17.37 2.47 0.46
C LYS A 85 18.69 1.71 0.68
N ARG A 86 18.61 0.41 0.99
CA ARG A 86 19.76 -0.47 1.16
C ARG A 86 20.09 -1.32 -0.07
N GLY A 87 19.51 -1.00 -1.23
CA GLY A 87 19.81 -1.62 -2.51
C GLY A 87 18.98 -2.87 -2.83
N SER A 88 18.04 -3.29 -1.98
CA SER A 88 17.14 -4.40 -2.29
C SER A 88 16.14 -3.97 -3.37
N ARG A 89 15.95 -4.82 -4.38
CA ARG A 89 14.97 -4.61 -5.46
C ARG A 89 13.71 -5.43 -5.27
N GLU A 90 13.80 -6.48 -4.47
CA GLU A 90 12.69 -7.34 -4.12
C GLU A 90 12.55 -7.35 -2.60
N PHE A 91 11.32 -7.41 -2.13
CA PHE A 91 11.03 -7.46 -0.71
C PHE A 91 9.74 -8.25 -0.49
N SER A 92 9.91 -9.50 -0.08
CA SER A 92 8.80 -10.40 0.26
C SER A 92 8.13 -9.98 1.56
N LEU A 93 6.89 -10.48 1.78
CA LEU A 93 6.16 -10.15 3.00
C LEU A 93 6.83 -10.64 4.28
N ASP A 94 7.62 -11.71 4.18
CA ASP A 94 8.29 -12.34 5.32
C ASP A 94 9.76 -11.90 5.47
N ASP A 95 10.25 -11.06 4.55
CA ASP A 95 11.55 -10.44 4.69
C ASP A 95 11.55 -9.40 5.83
N THR A 96 12.68 -9.32 6.52
CA THR A 96 12.84 -8.42 7.65
C THR A 96 13.22 -7.01 7.19
N VAL A 97 12.46 -6.03 7.59
CA VAL A 97 12.77 -4.61 7.36
C VAL A 97 14.11 -4.26 8.03
N PRO A 98 15.11 -3.80 7.26
CA PRO A 98 16.40 -3.43 7.81
C PRO A 98 16.27 -2.43 8.97
N SER A 99 17.07 -2.61 10.02
CA SER A 99 17.10 -1.78 11.24
C SER A 99 15.90 -1.87 12.16
N TYR A 100 14.76 -2.44 11.74
CA TYR A 100 13.57 -2.54 12.57
C TYR A 100 13.23 -3.97 13.01
N GLY A 101 13.73 -4.99 12.33
CA GLY A 101 13.50 -6.39 12.73
C GLY A 101 12.03 -6.84 12.61
N VAL A 102 11.22 -6.15 11.83
CA VAL A 102 9.81 -6.47 11.58
C VAL A 102 9.61 -6.84 10.11
N THR A 103 8.59 -7.66 9.80
CA THR A 103 8.28 -8.07 8.43
C THR A 103 7.13 -7.24 7.85
N SER A 104 7.04 -7.17 6.50
CA SER A 104 5.88 -6.58 5.82
C SER A 104 4.57 -7.20 6.29
N ARG A 105 4.52 -8.52 6.45
CA ARG A 105 3.36 -9.26 6.96
C ARG A 105 2.94 -8.73 8.34
N LYS A 106 3.89 -8.54 9.24
CA LYS A 106 3.59 -8.00 10.58
C LYS A 106 3.05 -6.58 10.52
N ILE A 107 3.60 -5.73 9.65
CA ILE A 107 3.12 -4.36 9.44
C ILE A 107 1.68 -4.38 8.94
N LEU A 108 1.41 -5.10 7.85
CA LEU A 108 0.08 -5.20 7.24
C LEU A 108 -0.96 -5.76 8.23
N ASN A 109 -0.63 -6.84 8.93
CA ASN A 109 -1.50 -7.46 9.92
C ASN A 109 -1.84 -6.49 11.06
N THR A 110 -0.84 -5.77 11.59
CA THR A 110 -1.06 -4.83 12.68
C THR A 110 -1.92 -3.64 12.26
N ILE A 111 -1.66 -3.07 11.06
CA ILE A 111 -2.46 -1.94 10.56
C ILE A 111 -3.87 -2.39 10.18
N SER A 112 -4.04 -3.56 9.55
CA SER A 112 -5.38 -4.07 9.20
C SER A 112 -6.22 -4.34 10.45
N LYS A 113 -5.59 -4.85 11.52
CA LYS A 113 -6.24 -5.02 12.82
C LYS A 113 -6.65 -3.70 13.45
N ALA A 114 -5.79 -2.68 13.38
CA ALA A 114 -6.15 -1.34 13.82
C ALA A 114 -7.30 -0.75 13.00
N ASN A 115 -7.28 -0.92 11.67
CA ASN A 115 -8.35 -0.46 10.79
C ASN A 115 -9.71 -1.05 11.17
N GLU A 116 -9.75 -2.33 11.51
CA GLU A 116 -10.95 -3.04 11.96
C GLU A 116 -11.39 -2.57 13.37
N GLN A 117 -10.48 -2.54 14.34
CA GLN A 117 -10.79 -2.18 15.73
C GLN A 117 -11.24 -0.73 15.87
N LEU A 118 -10.65 0.18 15.14
CA LEU A 118 -11.03 1.60 15.09
C LEU A 118 -12.28 1.84 14.23
N LYS A 119 -12.80 0.80 13.57
CA LYS A 119 -13.96 0.90 12.65
C LYS A 119 -13.77 1.98 11.59
N ILE A 120 -12.55 2.07 11.05
CA ILE A 120 -12.25 3.03 9.98
C ILE A 120 -13.13 2.69 8.76
N PRO A 121 -13.84 3.69 8.19
CA PRO A 121 -14.87 3.42 7.18
C PRO A 121 -14.30 2.86 5.88
N HIS A 122 -13.09 3.28 5.49
CA HIS A 122 -12.43 2.78 4.29
C HIS A 122 -11.64 1.48 4.59
N PRO A 123 -11.72 0.44 3.74
CA PRO A 123 -10.83 -0.72 3.86
C PRO A 123 -9.37 -0.31 3.85
N LEU A 124 -8.49 -1.06 4.50
CA LEU A 124 -7.06 -0.81 4.39
C LEU A 124 -6.65 -0.83 2.91
N HIS A 125 -6.18 0.29 2.39
CA HIS A 125 -5.83 0.46 0.99
C HIS A 125 -4.35 0.13 0.78
N VAL A 126 -4.05 -0.92 0.01
CA VAL A 126 -2.69 -1.47 -0.10
C VAL A 126 -2.17 -1.42 -1.53
N HIS A 127 -1.00 -0.82 -1.69
CA HIS A 127 -0.10 -1.01 -2.81
C HIS A 127 0.89 -2.12 -2.38
N CYS A 128 0.77 -3.30 -2.98
CA CYS A 128 1.58 -4.45 -2.59
C CYS A 128 3.08 -4.21 -2.85
N ASN A 129 3.92 -5.05 -2.27
CA ASN A 129 5.35 -5.06 -2.57
C ASN A 129 5.62 -5.62 -3.97
N ASN A 130 6.81 -5.39 -4.53
CA ASN A 130 7.28 -5.98 -5.78
C ASN A 130 6.45 -5.61 -7.03
N LEU A 131 5.98 -4.35 -7.10
CA LEU A 131 5.22 -3.86 -8.26
C LEU A 131 5.98 -4.10 -9.57
N GLY A 132 5.31 -4.76 -10.53
CA GLY A 132 5.81 -4.95 -11.89
C GLY A 132 6.91 -6.01 -12.03
N LEU A 133 7.32 -6.69 -10.97
CA LEU A 133 8.34 -7.73 -11.04
C LEU A 133 7.76 -9.08 -11.47
N PRO A 134 8.52 -9.90 -12.24
CA PRO A 134 8.15 -11.30 -12.50
C PRO A 134 7.92 -12.04 -11.17
N GLY A 135 6.93 -12.93 -11.12
CA GLY A 135 6.59 -13.70 -9.92
C GLY A 135 5.84 -12.93 -8.82
N ASN A 136 5.53 -11.64 -9.02
CA ASN A 136 4.90 -10.81 -7.98
C ASN A 136 3.45 -11.20 -7.66
N VAL A 137 2.82 -12.06 -8.45
CA VAL A 137 1.51 -12.63 -8.10
C VAL A 137 1.56 -13.31 -6.73
N LYS A 138 2.67 -13.96 -6.41
CA LYS A 138 2.88 -14.55 -5.08
C LYS A 138 2.81 -13.48 -3.99
N THR A 139 3.44 -12.34 -4.18
CA THR A 139 3.41 -11.22 -3.23
C THR A 139 2.00 -10.70 -3.00
N ALA A 140 1.19 -10.61 -4.07
CA ALA A 140 -0.21 -10.20 -3.95
C ALA A 140 -1.04 -11.24 -3.19
N LEU A 141 -0.84 -12.53 -3.45
CA LEU A 141 -1.52 -13.62 -2.71
C LEU A 141 -1.12 -13.61 -1.22
N ASP A 142 0.16 -13.45 -0.92
CA ASP A 142 0.66 -13.33 0.45
C ASP A 142 0.08 -12.08 1.16
N THR A 143 -0.17 -10.99 0.41
CA THR A 143 -0.82 -9.78 0.95
C THR A 143 -2.28 -10.04 1.30
N ILE A 144 -3.02 -10.78 0.45
CA ILE A 144 -4.39 -11.22 0.73
C ILE A 144 -4.43 -12.10 1.99
N ASP A 145 -3.49 -13.03 2.11
CA ASP A 145 -3.37 -13.89 3.29
C ASP A 145 -3.08 -13.08 4.58
N ALA A 146 -2.19 -12.08 4.49
CA ALA A 146 -1.87 -11.19 5.61
C ALA A 146 -3.06 -10.36 6.12
N ALA A 147 -4.13 -10.22 5.34
CA ALA A 147 -5.36 -9.59 5.79
C ALA A 147 -6.10 -10.41 6.86
N GLU A 148 -5.88 -11.72 6.93
CA GLU A 148 -6.53 -12.65 7.90
C GLU A 148 -8.07 -12.45 7.96
N GLY A 149 -8.70 -12.31 6.79
CA GLY A 149 -10.14 -12.09 6.67
C GLY A 149 -10.62 -10.67 6.91
N ARG A 150 -9.74 -9.73 7.28
CA ARG A 150 -10.09 -8.31 7.45
C ARG A 150 -10.24 -7.60 6.11
N LYS A 151 -11.04 -6.54 6.08
CA LYS A 151 -11.29 -5.78 4.86
C LYS A 151 -10.02 -5.11 4.35
N MET A 152 -9.69 -5.37 3.09
CA MET A 152 -8.54 -4.78 2.41
C MET A 152 -8.89 -4.45 0.97
N HIS A 153 -8.35 -3.35 0.46
CA HIS A 153 -8.46 -2.94 -0.93
C HIS A 153 -7.07 -2.96 -1.58
N LEU A 154 -6.89 -3.77 -2.63
CA LEU A 154 -5.64 -3.83 -3.38
C LEU A 154 -5.70 -2.86 -4.55
N ALA A 155 -4.82 -1.88 -4.53
CA ALA A 155 -4.73 -0.86 -5.55
C ALA A 155 -4.10 -1.40 -6.85
N HIS A 156 -4.58 -0.90 -7.99
CA HIS A 156 -4.02 -1.14 -9.33
C HIS A 156 -3.49 -2.57 -9.52
N VAL A 157 -4.36 -3.53 -9.20
CA VAL A 157 -4.00 -4.95 -9.06
C VAL A 157 -3.39 -5.57 -10.33
N GLN A 158 -3.62 -4.96 -11.50
CA GLN A 158 -3.03 -5.43 -12.76
C GLN A 158 -1.49 -5.47 -12.74
N PHE A 159 -0.85 -4.64 -11.92
CA PHE A 159 0.61 -4.63 -11.81
C PHE A 159 1.18 -5.74 -10.93
N TYR A 160 0.32 -6.58 -10.36
CA TYR A 160 0.67 -7.73 -9.52
C TYR A 160 0.22 -9.07 -10.11
N GLY A 161 -0.22 -9.06 -11.35
CA GLY A 161 -0.65 -10.26 -12.06
C GLY A 161 0.47 -10.95 -12.83
N TYR A 162 1.72 -10.83 -12.40
CA TYR A 162 2.87 -11.42 -13.11
C TYR A 162 3.36 -12.67 -12.39
N ASP A 163 3.49 -13.76 -13.19
CA ASP A 163 4.12 -15.01 -12.77
C ASP A 163 5.52 -15.12 -13.40
N ASP A 164 6.35 -16.02 -12.90
CA ASP A 164 7.71 -16.28 -13.37
C ASP A 164 7.82 -17.56 -14.21
N GLU A 165 6.71 -18.28 -14.37
CA GLU A 165 6.64 -19.47 -15.23
C GLU A 165 6.62 -19.05 -16.71
N GLY A 166 7.56 -19.57 -17.51
CA GLY A 166 7.57 -19.30 -18.94
C GLY A 166 8.96 -19.18 -19.56
N LYS A 167 9.02 -19.17 -20.88
CA LYS A 167 10.28 -19.20 -21.64
C LYS A 167 11.24 -18.02 -21.37
N LYS A 168 10.75 -16.93 -20.78
CA LYS A 168 11.53 -15.73 -20.45
C LYS A 168 11.47 -15.38 -18.98
N GLY A 169 11.04 -16.32 -18.08
CA GLY A 169 10.82 -16.03 -16.67
C GLY A 169 9.70 -15.02 -16.44
N PHE A 170 8.70 -14.98 -17.34
CA PHE A 170 7.60 -14.05 -17.26
C PHE A 170 6.35 -14.66 -17.89
N SER A 171 5.26 -14.69 -17.15
CA SER A 171 3.96 -15.17 -17.60
C SER A 171 2.82 -14.44 -16.88
N SER A 172 1.59 -14.76 -17.26
CA SER A 172 0.42 -14.17 -16.59
C SER A 172 0.02 -14.95 -15.34
N GLY A 173 0.02 -14.28 -14.21
CA GLY A 173 -0.55 -14.78 -12.94
C GLY A 173 -2.00 -14.35 -12.72
N ALA A 174 -2.64 -13.70 -13.71
CA ALA A 174 -3.96 -13.10 -13.55
C ALA A 174 -5.04 -14.08 -13.11
N VAL A 175 -5.00 -15.32 -13.57
CA VAL A 175 -5.97 -16.37 -13.17
C VAL A 175 -5.82 -16.68 -11.69
N LYS A 176 -4.60 -16.97 -11.21
CA LYS A 176 -4.30 -17.25 -9.80
C LYS A 176 -4.81 -16.11 -8.89
N LEU A 177 -4.55 -14.87 -9.31
CA LEU A 177 -4.94 -13.68 -8.57
C LEU A 177 -6.46 -13.49 -8.52
N THR A 178 -7.13 -13.62 -9.65
CA THR A 178 -8.59 -13.47 -9.77
C THR A 178 -9.33 -14.53 -8.96
N GLU A 179 -8.89 -15.78 -9.02
CA GLU A 179 -9.46 -16.86 -8.21
C GLU A 179 -9.34 -16.58 -6.71
N SER A 180 -8.18 -16.11 -6.27
CA SER A 180 -7.96 -15.73 -4.87
C SER A 180 -8.86 -14.56 -4.45
N ILE A 181 -8.97 -13.51 -5.26
CA ILE A 181 -9.84 -12.36 -4.96
C ILE A 181 -11.31 -12.81 -4.88
N ASN A 182 -11.78 -13.61 -5.83
CA ASN A 182 -13.15 -14.10 -5.84
C ASN A 182 -13.50 -14.99 -4.63
N LYS A 183 -12.52 -15.72 -4.12
CA LYS A 183 -12.66 -16.56 -2.93
C LYS A 183 -12.71 -15.73 -1.63
N ASN A 184 -12.00 -14.61 -1.58
CA ASN A 184 -11.84 -13.77 -0.39
C ASN A 184 -12.78 -12.56 -0.46
N LYS A 185 -14.00 -12.67 0.09
CA LYS A 185 -15.04 -11.63 0.01
C LYS A 185 -14.72 -10.34 0.78
N ASN A 186 -13.71 -10.38 1.63
CA ASN A 186 -13.16 -9.22 2.35
C ASN A 186 -12.18 -8.39 1.50
N ILE A 187 -11.80 -8.88 0.33
CA ILE A 187 -10.87 -8.21 -0.58
C ILE A 187 -11.64 -7.50 -1.69
N THR A 188 -11.33 -6.23 -1.89
CA THR A 188 -11.75 -5.45 -3.05
C THR A 188 -10.53 -5.01 -3.84
N VAL A 189 -10.67 -4.69 -5.10
CA VAL A 189 -9.56 -4.29 -5.96
C VAL A 189 -9.97 -3.15 -6.87
N ASP A 190 -9.01 -2.34 -7.28
CA ASP A 190 -9.14 -1.53 -8.47
C ASP A 190 -8.17 -2.00 -9.57
N VAL A 191 -8.50 -1.66 -10.79
CA VAL A 191 -7.66 -1.85 -11.95
C VAL A 191 -7.37 -0.46 -12.51
N GLY A 192 -6.11 -0.06 -12.45
CA GLY A 192 -5.68 1.21 -13.01
C GLY A 192 -5.90 1.28 -14.52
N GLN A 193 -5.82 2.47 -15.05
CA GLN A 193 -5.96 2.69 -16.50
C GLN A 193 -4.95 1.83 -17.26
N VAL A 194 -5.45 1.01 -18.19
CA VAL A 194 -4.59 0.23 -19.08
C VAL A 194 -3.97 1.17 -20.11
N MET A 195 -2.65 1.20 -20.14
CA MET A 195 -1.89 1.94 -21.14
C MET A 195 -1.34 0.96 -22.18
N PHE A 196 -1.72 1.15 -23.42
CA PHE A 196 -1.32 0.29 -24.54
C PHE A 196 0.04 0.64 -25.15
N LYS A 197 0.77 1.57 -24.55
CA LYS A 197 2.12 1.98 -24.98
C LYS A 197 3.12 1.75 -23.85
N PRO A 198 4.39 1.50 -24.18
CA PRO A 198 5.43 1.47 -23.17
C PRO A 198 5.43 2.75 -22.36
N THR A 199 5.43 2.62 -21.04
CA THR A 199 5.55 3.74 -20.11
C THR A 199 6.76 3.52 -19.23
N VAL A 200 7.43 4.60 -18.89
CA VAL A 200 8.52 4.62 -17.92
C VAL A 200 8.10 5.53 -16.79
N THR A 201 8.09 5.00 -15.58
CA THR A 201 7.99 5.82 -14.38
C THR A 201 9.40 6.23 -13.96
N ILE A 202 9.65 7.53 -13.95
CA ILE A 202 10.90 8.09 -13.44
C ILE A 202 10.62 8.62 -12.05
N SER A 203 11.28 8.06 -11.04
CA SER A 203 11.25 8.54 -9.67
C SER A 203 12.59 9.16 -9.29
N SER A 204 12.61 9.98 -8.24
CA SER A 204 13.85 10.54 -7.69
C SER A 204 14.87 9.47 -7.28
N ASP A 205 14.38 8.30 -6.92
CA ASP A 205 15.23 7.17 -6.55
C ASP A 205 15.99 6.62 -7.76
N ILE A 206 15.34 6.53 -8.91
CA ILE A 206 15.96 6.12 -10.17
C ILE A 206 17.01 7.14 -10.59
N LEU A 207 16.71 8.43 -10.52
CA LEU A 207 17.67 9.49 -10.84
C LEU A 207 18.94 9.39 -9.99
N ARG A 208 18.80 9.21 -8.68
CA ARG A 208 19.95 9.02 -7.76
C ARG A 208 20.81 7.81 -8.08
N GLN A 209 20.25 6.76 -8.66
CA GLN A 209 21.00 5.58 -9.05
C GLN A 209 21.82 5.78 -10.33
N PHE A 210 21.43 6.71 -11.18
CA PHE A 210 22.22 7.08 -12.35
C PHE A 210 23.35 8.07 -12.03
N GLU A 211 23.28 8.74 -10.88
CA GLU A 211 24.31 9.65 -10.41
C GLU A 211 25.42 8.95 -9.60
N ALA A 212 25.24 7.69 -9.24
CA ALA A 212 26.20 6.89 -8.44
C ALA A 212 26.99 5.93 -9.32
#